data_dcaaff0ca2227f9bb0591e15d6b60761
#
_entry.id   dcaaff0ca2227f9bb0591e15d6b60761
#
_cell.length_a   1.000
_cell.length_b   1.000
_cell.length_c   1.000
_cell.angle_alpha   90.00
_cell.angle_beta   90.00
_cell.angle_gamma   90.00
#
_symmetry.space_group_name_H-M   'P 1'
#
loop_
_entity.id
_entity.type
_entity.pdbx_description
1 polymer ?
#
loop_
_entity_poly.entity_id
_entity_poly.type
_entity_poly.pdbx_seq_one_letter_code
_entity_poly.pdbx_strand_id
1 'polypeptide(L)' 'MAENNSILDKLEGLVSRYEEVGTLITDPNVISDQKRYVKLTKEYKDLGDIMKALSLIHISE' A
#
# COMPACT_ATOMS: atom_id res chain seq x y z
N MET A 1 -10.36 -20.77 14.20
CA MET A 1 -9.88 -20.68 13.29
C MET A 1 -9.70 -19.46 12.66
N ALA A 2 -10.55 -18.84 12.48
CA ALA A 2 -10.47 -17.66 11.78
C ALA A 2 -9.83 -16.57 12.54
N GLU A 3 -9.80 -16.61 13.80
CA GLU A 3 -9.28 -15.56 14.51
C GLU A 3 -7.85 -15.37 14.30
N ASN A 4 -7.11 -16.39 14.16
CA ASN A 4 -5.73 -16.26 13.97
C ASN A 4 -5.39 -15.59 12.69
N ASN A 5 -6.25 -15.72 11.72
CA ASN A 5 -5.99 -15.17 10.42
C ASN A 5 -6.34 -13.71 10.32
N SER A 6 -6.95 -13.17 11.34
CA SER A 6 -7.37 -11.80 11.29
C SER A 6 -6.23 -10.87 11.03
N ILE A 7 -5.10 -11.07 11.70
CA ILE A 7 -3.97 -10.21 11.50
C ILE A 7 -3.37 -10.40 10.13
N LEU A 8 -3.28 -11.64 9.69
CA LEU A 8 -2.73 -11.91 8.38
C LEU A 8 -3.63 -11.33 7.30
N ASP A 9 -4.92 -11.39 7.51
CA ASP A 9 -5.87 -10.83 6.57
C ASP A 9 -5.64 -9.34 6.44
N LYS A 10 -5.43 -8.65 7.52
CA LYS A 10 -5.21 -7.23 7.48
C LYS A 10 -3.91 -6.90 6.77
N LEU A 11 -2.88 -7.67 7.05
CA LEU A 11 -1.61 -7.45 6.39
C LEU A 11 -1.72 -7.71 4.90
N GLU A 12 -2.42 -8.76 4.54
CA GLU A 12 -2.60 -9.07 3.13
C GLU A 12 -3.36 -7.96 2.45
N GLY A 13 -4.35 -7.41 3.14
CA GLY A 13 -5.13 -6.32 2.60
C GLY A 13 -4.27 -5.09 2.34
N LEU A 14 -3.38 -4.80 3.27
CA LEU A 14 -2.48 -3.66 3.12
C LEU A 14 -1.53 -3.88 1.96
N VAL A 15 -0.94 -5.05 1.87
CA VAL A 15 -0.01 -5.34 0.79
C VAL A 15 -0.72 -5.29 -0.55
N SER A 16 -1.90 -5.87 -0.60
CA SER A 16 -2.68 -5.91 -1.81
C SER A 16 -3.02 -4.49 -2.26
N ARG A 17 -3.45 -3.67 -1.32
CA ARG A 17 -3.80 -2.29 -1.63
C ARG A 17 -2.57 -1.49 -2.06
N TYR A 18 -1.47 -1.73 -1.41
CA TYR A 18 -0.22 -1.04 -1.73
C TYR A 18 0.18 -1.36 -3.18
N GLU A 19 0.10 -2.61 -3.55
CA GLU A 19 0.45 -3.02 -4.89
C GLU A 19 -0.53 -2.46 -5.90
N GLU A 20 -1.79 -2.47 -5.56
CA GLU A 20 -2.82 -1.96 -6.44
C GLU A 20 -2.60 -0.48 -6.71
N VAL A 21 -2.37 0.29 -5.67
CA VAL A 21 -2.15 1.72 -5.81
C VAL A 21 -0.86 1.98 -6.59
N GLY A 22 0.17 1.18 -6.32
CA GLY A 22 1.42 1.30 -7.03
C GLY A 22 1.24 1.13 -8.54
N THR A 23 0.37 0.20 -8.91
CA THR A 23 0.08 -0.03 -10.31
C THR A 23 -0.75 1.14 -10.86
N LEU A 24 -1.70 1.60 -10.09
CA LEU A 24 -2.57 2.68 -10.54
C LEU A 24 -1.82 3.97 -10.81
N ILE A 25 -0.85 4.29 -9.98
CA ILE A 25 -0.13 5.53 -10.18
C ILE A 25 0.80 5.49 -11.37
N THR A 26 0.96 4.34 -11.98
CA THR A 26 1.74 4.26 -13.20
C THR A 26 0.83 4.17 -14.42
N ASP A 27 -0.47 4.10 -14.20
CA ASP A 27 -1.43 3.99 -15.29
C ASP A 27 -1.58 5.34 -15.96
N PRO A 28 -1.42 5.42 -17.27
CA PRO A 28 -1.56 6.70 -17.98
C PRO A 28 -2.92 7.35 -17.78
N ASN A 29 -3.96 6.56 -17.63
CA ASN A 29 -5.28 7.10 -17.41
C ASN A 29 -5.35 7.79 -16.05
N VAL A 30 -4.70 7.25 -15.07
CA VAL A 30 -4.68 7.84 -13.75
C VAL A 30 -3.78 9.06 -13.74
N ILE A 31 -2.65 8.97 -14.43
CA ILE A 31 -1.73 10.09 -14.50
C ILE A 31 -2.39 11.28 -15.17
N SER A 32 -3.24 11.03 -16.14
CA SER A 32 -3.96 12.09 -16.80
C SER A 32 -4.95 12.76 -15.86
N ASP A 33 -5.45 12.03 -14.89
CA ASP A 33 -6.40 12.57 -13.93
C ASP A 33 -5.62 13.06 -12.73
N GLN A 34 -5.26 14.31 -12.75
CA GLN A 34 -4.43 14.87 -11.74
C GLN A 34 -4.94 14.70 -10.33
N LYS A 35 -6.22 14.90 -10.14
CA LYS A 35 -6.80 14.76 -8.82
C LYS A 35 -6.67 13.36 -8.30
N ARG A 36 -6.96 12.41 -9.14
CA ARG A 36 -6.86 11.02 -8.77
C ARG A 36 -5.40 10.63 -8.53
N TYR A 37 -4.54 11.10 -9.40
CA TYR A 37 -3.12 10.80 -9.30
C TYR A 37 -2.55 11.29 -7.97
N VAL A 38 -2.86 12.51 -7.59
CA VAL A 38 -2.39 13.06 -6.34
C VAL A 38 -2.92 12.27 -5.15
N LYS A 39 -4.20 11.90 -5.21
CA LYS A 39 -4.79 11.16 -4.14
C LYS A 39 -4.15 9.80 -4.00
N LEU A 40 -3.93 9.12 -5.10
CA LEU A 40 -3.34 7.80 -5.08
C LEU A 40 -1.88 7.84 -4.67
N THR A 41 -1.13 8.84 -5.07
CA THR A 41 0.26 8.94 -4.68
C THR A 41 0.38 9.19 -3.20
N LYS A 42 -0.54 9.96 -2.63
CA LYS A 42 -0.54 10.19 -1.23
C LYS A 42 -0.83 8.90 -0.48
N GLU A 43 -1.79 8.16 -0.96
CA GLU A 43 -2.15 6.90 -0.36
C GLU A 43 -0.99 5.92 -0.45
N TYR A 44 -0.32 5.91 -1.58
CA TYR A 44 0.82 5.03 -1.81
C TYR A 44 1.92 5.34 -0.80
N LYS A 45 2.17 6.61 -0.57
CA LYS A 45 3.17 7.02 0.37
C LYS A 45 2.80 6.60 1.79
N ASP A 46 1.55 6.79 2.15
CA ASP A 46 1.08 6.40 3.47
C ASP A 46 1.20 4.90 3.67
N LEU A 47 0.82 4.13 2.67
CA LEU A 47 0.91 2.69 2.75
C LEU A 47 2.38 2.27 2.82
N GLY A 48 3.23 2.95 2.10
CA GLY A 48 4.66 2.68 2.14
C GLY A 48 5.23 2.89 3.53
N ASP A 49 4.80 3.93 4.21
CA ASP A 49 5.23 4.21 5.56
C ASP A 49 4.79 3.10 6.51
N ILE A 50 3.56 2.64 6.34
CA ILE A 50 3.04 1.57 7.17
C ILE A 50 3.82 0.29 6.93
N MET A 51 4.09 0.00 5.66
CA MET A 51 4.84 -1.20 5.33
C MET A 51 6.25 -1.12 5.88
N LYS A 52 6.83 0.06 5.86
CA LYS A 52 8.15 0.25 6.38
C LYS A 52 8.17 0.03 7.87
N ALA A 53 7.18 0.51 8.57
CA ALA A 53 7.07 0.31 9.99
C ALA A 53 6.94 -1.16 10.33
N LEU A 54 6.21 -1.89 9.52
CA LEU A 54 6.05 -3.31 9.75
C LEU A 54 7.34 -4.08 9.51
N SER A 55 8.15 -3.61 8.59
CA SER A 55 9.38 -4.29 8.32
C SER A 55 10.53 -3.74 9.09
N LEU A 56 10.28 -2.83 9.99
CA LEU A 56 11.30 -2.23 10.71
C LEU A 56 12.13 -3.21 11.44
N ILE A 57 11.55 -4.27 11.84
CA ILE A 57 12.22 -5.22 12.49
C ILE A 57 13.40 -5.72 11.80
N HIS A 58 13.37 -5.86 10.53
CA HIS A 58 14.42 -6.43 9.95
C HIS A 58 15.29 -5.56 9.21
N ILE A 59 15.44 -4.49 9.50
CA ILE A 59 16.13 -3.67 8.80
C ILE A 59 17.35 -3.66 8.93
N SER A 60 17.84 -3.58 9.45
CA SER A 60 19.00 -3.57 9.50
C SER A 60 19.71 -3.05 8.76
N GLU A 61 20.03 -2.74 8.31
CA GLU A 61 20.70 -2.23 7.62
C GLU A 61 21.01 -1.84 7.62
#